data_4a8a7cf5f99d7a87861c8f86d0a6f75f
#
_entry.id   4a8a7cf5f99d7a87861c8f86d0a6f75f
#
_cell.length_a   1.000
_cell.length_b   1.000
_cell.length_c   1.000
_cell.angle_alpha   90.00
_cell.angle_beta   90.00
_cell.angle_gamma   90.00
#
_symmetry.space_group_name_H-M   'P 1'
#
loop_
_entity.id
_entity.type
_entity.pdbx_description
1 polymer ?
#
loop_
_entity_poly.entity_id
_entity_poly.type
_entity_poly.pdbx_seq_one_letter_code
_entity_poly.pdbx_strand_id
1 'polypeptide(L)'
;FLTSDDLYWKAYLSSLRIAFISTTLTLLIGYPIAYGIARANTEWRATLLMLVILPFWTSFLIRVYAWMGILGTEGLLNQLLLALGLIETPLTILNTNWAVYIGIVYTYLPFMILPIYASLEKLDNSLLEAAIDLGCSRLRAFWLIDECINRDRTRKKNFESG
;
A
#
# COMPACT_ATOMS: atom_id res chain seq x y z
N PHE A 1 -28.70 -10.79 20.03
CA PHE A 1 -27.39 -10.55 20.69
C PHE A 1 -26.61 -9.42 20.05
N LEU A 2 -26.67 -9.21 18.72
CA LEU A 2 -25.90 -8.17 17.99
C LEU A 2 -26.62 -6.84 17.85
N THR A 3 -27.86 -6.72 18.24
CA THR A 3 -28.71 -5.53 18.01
C THR A 3 -29.08 -4.74 19.26
N SER A 4 -28.67 -5.19 20.45
CA SER A 4 -29.08 -4.56 21.71
C SER A 4 -28.05 -3.63 22.37
N ASP A 5 -26.81 -3.62 21.87
CA ASP A 5 -25.77 -2.78 22.47
C ASP A 5 -25.20 -1.79 21.43
N ASP A 6 -25.51 -0.52 21.61
CA ASP A 6 -24.93 0.61 20.84
C ASP A 6 -23.39 0.59 20.80
N LEU A 7 -22.78 -0.09 21.77
CA LEU A 7 -21.34 -0.25 21.90
C LEU A 7 -20.77 -1.09 20.76
N TYR A 8 -21.43 -2.22 20.40
CA TYR A 8 -20.98 -3.11 19.31
C TYR A 8 -21.06 -2.43 17.94
N TRP A 9 -22.14 -1.67 17.71
CA TRP A 9 -22.30 -0.90 16.48
C TRP A 9 -21.22 0.18 16.33
N LYS A 10 -20.92 0.89 17.39
CA LYS A 10 -19.85 1.91 17.41
C LYS A 10 -18.48 1.29 17.18
N ALA A 11 -18.18 0.15 17.82
CA ALA A 11 -16.94 -0.57 17.63
C ALA A 11 -16.80 -1.09 16.18
N TYR A 12 -17.85 -1.65 15.61
CA TYR A 12 -17.87 -2.13 14.22
C TYR A 12 -17.64 -1.00 13.21
N LEU A 13 -18.39 0.10 13.35
CA LEU A 13 -18.22 1.27 12.48
C LEU A 13 -16.83 1.89 12.61
N SER A 14 -16.28 1.94 13.83
CA SER A 14 -14.91 2.42 14.05
C SER A 14 -13.87 1.54 13.35
N SER A 15 -14.02 0.21 13.47
CA SER A 15 -13.14 -0.75 12.79
C SER A 15 -13.22 -0.64 11.28
N LEU A 16 -14.43 -0.49 10.73
CA LEU A 16 -14.66 -0.32 9.30
C LEU A 16 -14.02 0.97 8.78
N ARG A 17 -14.16 2.07 9.53
CA ARG A 17 -13.53 3.35 9.21
C ARG A 17 -12.00 3.24 9.22
N ILE A 18 -11.41 2.60 10.25
CA ILE A 18 -9.97 2.40 10.34
C ILE A 18 -9.48 1.55 9.16
N ALA A 19 -10.17 0.46 8.84
CA ALA A 19 -9.82 -0.41 7.73
C ALA A 19 -9.87 0.34 6.39
N PHE A 20 -10.93 1.10 6.13
CA PHE A 20 -11.09 1.86 4.89
C PHE A 20 -9.99 2.92 4.72
N ILE A 21 -9.72 3.72 5.75
CA ILE A 21 -8.68 4.74 5.71
C ILE A 21 -7.31 4.11 5.52
N SER A 22 -6.98 3.05 6.29
CA SER A 22 -5.70 2.37 6.18
C SER A 22 -5.48 1.75 4.80
N THR A 23 -6.51 1.11 4.24
CA THR A 23 -6.43 0.52 2.88
C THR A 23 -6.21 1.59 1.83
N THR A 24 -6.93 2.70 1.91
CA THR A 24 -6.77 3.83 0.98
C THR A 24 -5.37 4.44 1.08
N LEU A 25 -4.84 4.64 2.28
CA LEU A 25 -3.49 5.13 2.50
C LEU A 25 -2.44 4.15 1.96
N THR A 26 -2.61 2.85 2.23
CA THR A 26 -1.69 1.80 1.74
C THR A 26 -1.69 1.75 0.22
N LEU A 27 -2.85 1.88 -0.42
CA LEU A 27 -2.96 1.95 -1.88
C LEU A 27 -2.29 3.20 -2.44
N LEU A 28 -2.54 4.36 -1.83
CA LEU A 28 -2.01 5.65 -2.28
C LEU A 28 -0.47 5.68 -2.21
N ILE A 29 0.12 5.04 -1.19
CA ILE A 29 1.57 4.95 -1.02
C ILE A 29 2.13 3.78 -1.84
N GLY A 30 1.46 2.63 -1.82
CA GLY A 30 1.92 1.40 -2.49
C GLY A 30 1.92 1.50 -4.00
N TYR A 31 0.92 2.18 -4.59
CA TYR A 31 0.83 2.32 -6.04
C TYR A 31 2.03 3.06 -6.67
N PRO A 32 2.43 4.27 -6.22
CA PRO A 32 3.59 4.95 -6.79
C PRO A 32 4.90 4.18 -6.57
N ILE A 33 5.05 3.48 -5.45
CA ILE A 33 6.22 2.64 -5.19
C ILE A 33 6.25 1.46 -6.17
N ALA A 34 5.14 0.73 -6.33
CA ALA A 34 5.02 -0.37 -7.28
C ALA A 34 5.27 0.08 -8.72
N TYR A 35 4.73 1.23 -9.11
CA TYR A 35 4.96 1.83 -10.41
C TYR A 35 6.43 2.22 -10.63
N GLY A 36 7.07 2.81 -9.61
CA GLY A 36 8.50 3.15 -9.65
C GLY A 36 9.38 1.91 -9.84
N ILE A 37 9.08 0.81 -9.13
CA ILE A 37 9.79 -0.47 -9.26
C ILE A 37 9.58 -1.07 -10.65
N ALA A 38 8.33 -1.06 -11.18
CA ALA A 38 8.02 -1.58 -12.50
C ALA A 38 8.74 -0.83 -13.64
N ARG A 39 9.02 0.45 -13.43
CA ARG A 39 9.74 1.32 -14.40
C ARG A 39 11.24 1.40 -14.15
N ALA A 40 11.75 0.83 -13.07
CA ALA A 40 13.18 0.78 -12.78
C ALA A 40 13.92 -0.13 -13.75
N ASN A 41 15.23 0.09 -13.89
CA ASN A 41 16.11 -0.77 -14.67
C ASN A 41 16.07 -2.20 -14.14
N THR A 42 16.18 -3.19 -15.03
CA THR A 42 16.05 -4.62 -14.71
C THR A 42 17.00 -5.06 -13.58
N GLU A 43 18.21 -4.50 -13.53
CA GLU A 43 19.20 -4.78 -12.49
C GLU A 43 18.75 -4.34 -11.09
N TRP A 44 18.04 -3.21 -10.99
CA TRP A 44 17.59 -2.64 -9.72
C TRP A 44 16.24 -3.20 -9.24
N ARG A 45 15.43 -3.78 -10.12
CA ARG A 45 14.11 -4.31 -9.76
C ARG A 45 14.17 -5.36 -8.66
N ALA A 46 15.07 -6.34 -8.81
CA ALA A 46 15.24 -7.40 -7.82
C ALA A 46 15.68 -6.84 -6.45
N THR A 47 16.59 -5.89 -6.44
CA THR A 47 17.06 -5.22 -5.22
C THR A 47 15.94 -4.40 -4.55
N LEU A 48 15.16 -3.64 -5.32
CA LEU A 48 14.06 -2.87 -4.80
C LEU A 48 12.94 -3.75 -4.24
N LEU A 49 12.62 -4.88 -4.90
CA LEU A 49 11.66 -5.86 -4.40
C LEU A 49 12.15 -6.51 -3.11
N MET A 50 13.42 -6.89 -3.04
CA MET A 50 14.02 -7.38 -1.80
C MET A 50 13.93 -6.37 -0.68
N LEU A 51 14.18 -5.10 -0.96
CA LEU A 51 14.10 -4.02 0.04
C LEU A 51 12.67 -3.83 0.56
N VAL A 52 11.65 -4.02 -0.28
CA VAL A 52 10.24 -4.00 0.12
C VAL A 52 9.89 -5.19 1.03
N ILE A 53 10.47 -6.38 0.76
CA ILE A 53 10.17 -7.61 1.52
C ILE A 53 11.00 -7.69 2.81
N LEU A 54 12.19 -7.07 2.85
CA LEU A 54 13.13 -7.16 3.95
C LEU A 54 12.52 -6.83 5.33
N PRO A 55 11.68 -5.79 5.49
CA PRO A 55 11.00 -5.52 6.76
C PRO A 55 10.09 -6.65 7.23
N PHE A 56 9.61 -7.50 6.31
CA PHE A 56 8.74 -8.63 6.63
C PHE A 56 9.46 -9.78 7.32
N TRP A 57 10.77 -9.93 7.08
CA TRP A 57 11.58 -10.98 7.71
C TRP A 57 11.86 -10.73 9.19
N THR A 58 11.64 -9.49 9.68
CA THR A 58 11.75 -9.20 11.10
C THR A 58 10.52 -9.73 11.85
N SER A 59 10.73 -10.24 13.07
CA SER A 59 9.65 -10.70 13.93
C SER A 59 8.62 -9.59 14.15
N PHE A 60 7.34 -9.94 14.13
CA PHE A 60 6.23 -9.02 14.38
C PHE A 60 6.38 -8.30 15.73
N LEU A 61 6.75 -9.04 16.77
CA LEU A 61 6.93 -8.46 18.12
C LEU A 61 8.04 -7.41 18.16
N ILE A 62 9.20 -7.71 17.56
CA ILE A 62 10.32 -6.76 17.52
C ILE A 62 9.89 -5.47 16.80
N ARG A 63 9.11 -5.60 15.72
CA ARG A 63 8.58 -4.48 14.97
C ARG A 63 7.63 -3.62 15.79
N VAL A 64 6.71 -4.25 16.53
CA VAL A 64 5.78 -3.53 17.41
C VAL A 64 6.54 -2.79 18.51
N TYR A 65 7.52 -3.43 19.15
CA TYR A 65 8.35 -2.76 20.16
C TYR A 65 9.18 -1.61 19.58
N ALA A 66 9.71 -1.76 18.37
CA ALA A 66 10.42 -0.68 17.70
C ALA A 66 9.49 0.53 17.44
N TRP A 67 8.26 0.29 16.98
CA TRP A 67 7.27 1.36 16.81
C TRP A 67 6.87 2.02 18.12
N MET A 68 6.70 1.25 19.20
CA MET A 68 6.48 1.80 20.54
C MET A 68 7.63 2.70 20.98
N GLY A 69 8.88 2.29 20.75
CA GLY A 69 10.06 3.09 21.06
C GLY A 69 10.20 4.36 20.23
N ILE A 70 9.78 4.31 18.94
CA ILE A 70 9.85 5.48 18.05
C ILE A 70 8.72 6.48 18.32
N LEU A 71 7.49 6.00 18.48
CA LEU A 71 6.29 6.82 18.64
C LEU A 71 5.97 7.19 20.09
N GLY A 72 6.71 6.66 21.06
CA GLY A 72 6.55 6.99 22.47
C GLY A 72 6.73 8.47 22.76
N THR A 73 6.23 8.93 23.91
CA THR A 73 6.37 10.33 24.34
C THR A 73 7.83 10.76 24.51
N GLU A 74 8.69 9.84 24.96
CA GLU A 74 10.14 10.02 25.03
C GLU A 74 10.88 9.38 23.84
N GLY A 75 10.13 8.99 22.79
CA GLY A 75 10.65 8.27 21.64
C GLY A 75 11.51 9.14 20.71
N LEU A 76 12.26 8.46 19.85
CA LEU A 76 13.19 9.10 18.90
C LEU A 76 12.50 10.18 18.04
N LEU A 77 11.24 9.96 17.64
CA LEU A 77 10.49 10.93 16.83
C LEU A 77 10.30 12.25 17.58
N ASN A 78 9.85 12.19 18.84
CA ASN A 78 9.63 13.38 19.65
C ASN A 78 10.94 14.10 19.98
N GLN A 79 12.00 13.34 20.29
CA GLN A 79 13.32 13.92 20.52
C GLN A 79 13.85 14.66 19.28
N LEU A 80 13.68 14.07 18.11
CA LEU A 80 14.10 14.69 16.85
C LEU A 80 13.29 15.95 16.54
N LEU A 81 11.96 15.92 16.72
CA LEU A 81 11.09 17.06 16.49
C LEU A 81 11.35 18.22 17.46
N LEU A 82 11.64 17.91 18.73
CA LEU A 82 12.05 18.90 19.74
C LEU A 82 13.41 19.51 19.40
N ALA A 83 14.38 18.67 18.98
CA ALA A 83 15.72 19.14 18.61
C ALA A 83 15.70 20.04 17.35
N LEU A 84 14.77 19.79 16.42
CA LEU A 84 14.55 20.62 15.24
C LEU A 84 13.71 21.88 15.51
N GLY A 85 13.21 22.04 16.75
CA GLY A 85 12.35 23.18 17.11
C GLY A 85 10.99 23.21 16.43
N LEU A 86 10.53 22.06 15.91
CA LEU A 86 9.24 21.95 15.24
C LEU A 86 8.05 21.82 16.20
N ILE A 87 8.30 21.36 17.41
CA ILE A 87 7.31 21.23 18.48
C ILE A 87 7.88 21.73 19.79
N GLU A 88 7.03 22.32 20.64
CA GLU A 88 7.41 22.81 21.98
C GLU A 88 7.12 21.77 23.06
N THR A 89 6.19 20.84 22.80
CA THR A 89 5.80 19.78 23.76
C THR A 89 5.77 18.42 23.06
N PRO A 90 6.12 17.33 23.78
CA PRO A 90 6.08 15.98 23.22
C PRO A 90 4.68 15.60 22.75
N LEU A 91 4.57 15.05 21.54
CA LEU A 91 3.30 14.58 20.99
C LEU A 91 2.97 13.18 21.53
N THR A 92 1.75 12.99 22.04
CA THR A 92 1.25 11.69 22.46
C THR A 92 0.66 10.93 21.26
N ILE A 93 1.52 10.40 20.39
CA ILE A 93 1.10 9.73 19.16
C ILE A 93 0.70 8.28 19.41
N LEU A 94 1.37 7.59 20.34
CA LEU A 94 1.25 6.15 20.57
C LEU A 94 -0.18 5.67 20.87
N ASN A 95 -0.97 6.47 21.59
CA ASN A 95 -2.35 6.12 21.96
C ASN A 95 -3.41 6.78 21.08
N THR A 96 -3.03 7.19 19.85
CA THR A 96 -3.95 7.80 18.88
C THR A 96 -4.23 6.86 17.73
N ASN A 97 -5.33 7.14 17.01
CA ASN A 97 -5.65 6.43 15.76
C ASN A 97 -4.52 6.55 14.70
N TRP A 98 -3.69 7.59 14.78
CA TRP A 98 -2.56 7.77 13.86
C TRP A 98 -1.50 6.68 14.01
N ALA A 99 -1.19 6.26 15.25
CA ALA A 99 -0.26 5.15 15.47
C ALA A 99 -0.79 3.85 14.85
N VAL A 100 -2.11 3.63 14.96
CA VAL A 100 -2.77 2.45 14.36
C VAL A 100 -2.67 2.50 12.84
N TYR A 101 -2.96 3.65 12.21
CA TYR A 101 -2.84 3.80 10.75
C TYR A 101 -1.42 3.55 10.26
N ILE A 102 -0.42 4.15 10.91
CA ILE A 102 0.99 3.97 10.55
C ILE A 102 1.38 2.49 10.68
N GLY A 103 1.02 1.83 11.77
CA GLY A 103 1.32 0.41 12.00
C GLY A 103 0.68 -0.51 10.95
N ILE A 104 -0.58 -0.28 10.61
CA ILE A 104 -1.30 -1.04 9.59
C ILE A 104 -0.67 -0.80 8.21
N VAL A 105 -0.50 0.46 7.80
CA VAL A 105 0.07 0.81 6.49
C VAL A 105 1.44 0.16 6.33
N TYR A 106 2.34 0.34 7.28
CA TYR A 106 3.68 -0.24 7.25
C TYR A 106 3.65 -1.77 7.12
N THR A 107 2.77 -2.43 7.89
CA THR A 107 2.69 -3.90 7.89
C THR A 107 2.14 -4.46 6.59
N TYR A 108 1.14 -3.83 6.01
CA TYR A 108 0.46 -4.32 4.80
C TYR A 108 1.00 -3.74 3.49
N LEU A 109 1.91 -2.76 3.55
CA LEU A 109 2.51 -2.13 2.37
C LEU A 109 3.17 -3.14 1.41
N PRO A 110 3.99 -4.12 1.85
CA PRO A 110 4.56 -5.12 0.95
C PRO A 110 3.50 -5.97 0.24
N PHE A 111 2.43 -6.35 0.96
CA PHE A 111 1.32 -7.14 0.38
C PHE A 111 0.53 -6.38 -0.66
N MET A 112 0.54 -5.05 -0.62
CA MET A 112 -0.10 -4.20 -1.62
C MET A 112 0.82 -3.97 -2.83
N ILE A 113 2.11 -3.75 -2.59
CA ILE A 113 3.10 -3.47 -3.63
C ILE A 113 3.28 -4.67 -4.56
N LEU A 114 3.43 -5.88 -4.02
CA LEU A 114 3.76 -7.07 -4.80
C LEU A 114 2.73 -7.41 -5.88
N PRO A 115 1.40 -7.49 -5.59
CA PRO A 115 0.41 -7.78 -6.62
C PRO A 115 0.25 -6.65 -7.64
N ILE A 116 0.37 -5.40 -7.21
CA ILE A 116 0.34 -4.25 -8.13
C ILE A 116 1.54 -4.29 -9.06
N TYR A 117 2.75 -4.52 -8.53
CA TYR A 117 3.96 -4.68 -9.32
C TYR A 117 3.81 -5.82 -10.34
N ALA A 118 3.34 -7.00 -9.91
CA ALA A 118 3.14 -8.15 -10.80
C ALA A 118 2.12 -7.88 -11.91
N SER A 119 1.14 -7.03 -11.66
CA SER A 119 0.18 -6.58 -12.66
C SER A 119 0.81 -5.60 -13.64
N LEU A 120 1.58 -4.64 -13.13
CA LEU A 120 2.24 -3.61 -13.94
C LEU A 120 3.39 -4.19 -14.80
N GLU A 121 4.10 -5.19 -14.30
CA GLU A 121 5.17 -5.87 -15.05
C GLU A 121 4.65 -6.63 -16.27
N LYS A 122 3.43 -7.17 -16.17
CA LYS A 122 2.75 -7.87 -17.29
C LYS A 122 2.20 -6.92 -18.36
N LEU A 123 2.10 -5.62 -18.07
CA LEU A 123 1.70 -4.62 -19.04
C LEU A 123 2.86 -4.35 -20.00
N ASP A 124 2.74 -4.89 -21.21
CA ASP A 124 3.72 -4.68 -22.26
C ASP A 124 3.71 -3.20 -22.69
N ASN A 125 4.87 -2.55 -22.58
CA ASN A 125 5.02 -1.14 -22.95
C ASN A 125 4.69 -0.90 -24.42
N SER A 126 4.90 -1.90 -25.28
CA SER A 126 4.59 -1.82 -26.71
C SER A 126 3.08 -1.60 -26.97
N LEU A 127 2.22 -2.21 -26.14
CA LEU A 127 0.77 -2.00 -26.24
C LEU A 127 0.36 -0.59 -25.79
N LEU A 128 1.05 -0.06 -24.79
CA LEU A 128 0.81 1.31 -24.32
C LEU A 128 1.26 2.35 -25.37
N GLU A 129 2.41 2.13 -26.00
CA GLU A 129 2.94 2.96 -27.08
C GLU A 129 2.03 2.92 -28.30
N ALA A 130 1.59 1.73 -28.72
CA ALA A 130 0.65 1.57 -29.84
C ALA A 130 -0.69 2.27 -29.57
N ALA A 131 -1.22 2.23 -28.35
CA ALA A 131 -2.45 2.92 -27.99
C ALA A 131 -2.28 4.46 -27.98
N ILE A 132 -1.11 4.95 -27.60
CA ILE A 132 -0.78 6.39 -27.64
C ILE A 132 -0.63 6.86 -29.08
N ASP A 133 0.01 6.08 -29.95
CA ASP A 133 0.16 6.37 -31.38
C ASP A 133 -1.19 6.42 -32.11
N LEU A 134 -2.17 5.67 -31.63
CA LEU A 134 -3.57 5.74 -32.08
C LEU A 134 -4.36 6.94 -31.51
N GLY A 135 -3.69 7.87 -30.80
CA GLY A 135 -4.30 9.10 -30.30
C GLY A 135 -4.97 8.97 -28.94
N CYS A 136 -4.80 7.86 -28.23
CA CYS A 136 -5.31 7.72 -26.86
C CYS A 136 -4.47 8.50 -25.85
N SER A 137 -5.12 9.20 -24.91
CA SER A 137 -4.41 9.76 -23.77
C SER A 137 -3.84 8.64 -22.88
N ARG A 138 -2.69 8.86 -22.22
CA ARG A 138 -2.01 7.86 -21.36
C ARG A 138 -2.95 7.19 -20.35
N LEU A 139 -3.86 7.93 -19.76
CA LEU A 139 -4.85 7.40 -18.82
C LEU A 139 -5.90 6.53 -19.50
N ARG A 140 -6.38 6.93 -20.68
CA ARG A 140 -7.32 6.13 -21.48
C ARG A 140 -6.67 4.85 -22.01
N ALA A 141 -5.45 4.93 -22.49
CA ALA A 141 -4.69 3.77 -22.96
C ALA A 141 -4.53 2.73 -21.83
N PHE A 142 -4.22 3.18 -20.61
CA PHE A 142 -4.11 2.30 -19.44
C PHE A 142 -5.41 1.54 -19.15
N TRP A 143 -6.55 2.21 -19.08
CA TRP A 143 -7.85 1.59 -18.84
C TRP A 143 -8.29 0.65 -19.97
N LEU A 144 -8.03 1.03 -21.22
CA LEU A 144 -8.43 0.27 -22.41
C LEU A 144 -7.63 -1.03 -22.55
N ILE A 145 -6.34 -0.99 -22.20
CA ILE A 145 -5.46 -2.17 -22.21
C ILE A 145 -5.85 -3.14 -21.12
N ASP A 146 -6.18 -2.67 -19.92
CA ASP A 146 -6.64 -3.52 -18.83
C ASP A 146 -7.95 -4.23 -19.18
N GLU A 147 -8.88 -3.55 -19.84
CA GLU A 147 -10.15 -4.10 -20.32
C GLU A 147 -9.94 -5.12 -21.45
N CYS A 148 -9.03 -4.86 -22.40
CA CYS A 148 -8.67 -5.79 -23.47
C CYS A 148 -7.99 -7.06 -22.94
N ILE A 149 -7.04 -6.94 -22.03
CA ILE A 149 -6.34 -8.10 -21.44
C ILE A 149 -7.30 -8.95 -20.64
N ASN A 150 -8.21 -8.34 -19.90
CA ASN A 150 -9.21 -9.06 -19.11
C ASN A 150 -10.23 -9.79 -20.00
N ARG A 151 -10.60 -9.20 -21.13
CA ARG A 151 -11.51 -9.78 -22.12
C ARG A 151 -10.88 -10.97 -22.85
N ASP A 152 -9.60 -10.93 -23.14
CA ASP A 152 -8.88 -12.02 -23.81
C ASP A 152 -8.67 -13.21 -22.87
N ARG A 153 -8.43 -12.94 -21.58
CA ARG A 153 -8.31 -13.96 -20.53
C ARG A 153 -9.61 -14.73 -20.32
N THR A 154 -10.75 -14.05 -20.34
CA THR A 154 -12.07 -14.70 -20.24
C THR A 154 -12.39 -15.54 -21.47
N ARG A 155 -11.97 -15.11 -22.65
CA ARG A 155 -12.16 -15.83 -23.91
C ARG A 155 -11.35 -17.13 -23.96
N LYS A 156 -10.09 -17.11 -23.49
CA LYS A 156 -9.24 -18.31 -23.40
C LYS A 156 -9.79 -19.33 -22.41
N LYS A 157 -10.27 -18.90 -21.25
CA LYS A 157 -10.89 -19.82 -20.28
C LYS A 157 -12.13 -20.54 -20.81
N ASN A 158 -12.95 -19.83 -21.59
CA ASN A 158 -14.14 -20.42 -22.20
C ASN A 158 -13.81 -21.40 -23.34
N PHE A 159 -12.63 -21.27 -23.97
CA PHE A 159 -12.18 -22.19 -25.02
C PHE A 159 -11.53 -23.47 -24.44
N GLU A 160 -10.92 -23.40 -23.25
CA GLU A 160 -10.32 -24.56 -22.57
C GLU A 160 -11.36 -25.40 -21.77
N SER A 161 -12.55 -24.84 -21.53
CA SER A 161 -13.63 -25.50 -20.77
C SER A 161 -14.73 -26.13 -21.65
N GLY A 162 -14.65 -26.05 -22.98
CA GLY A 162 -15.54 -26.67 -23.93
C GLY A 162 -14.86 -27.76 -24.76
#